data_a904aa20efc272881219aca4a4390e35
#
_entry.id   a904aa20efc272881219aca4a4390e35
#
_cell.length_a   1.000
_cell.length_b   1.000
_cell.length_c   1.000
_cell.angle_alpha   90.00
_cell.angle_beta   90.00
_cell.angle_gamma   90.00
#
_symmetry.space_group_name_H-M   'P 1'
#
loop_
_entity.id
_entity.type
_entity.pdbx_description
1 polymer ?
#
loop_
_entity_poly.entity_id
_entity_poly.type
_entity_poly.pdbx_seq_one_letter_code
_entity_poly.pdbx_strand_id
1 'polypeptide(L)'
;MLNNELIDTIFRKARSHNGWFSKPVSDAQLQEIYGLMKWGPTSVNCSPARIVFARSEEAKAKLKQALSPGNIDKAMTAPVVAIVGYDTHFYEKLPQLFPHNPAVKTWFEGDAKTMFAETTAFRNATLQGAYLIVAARAAGLDCGPMSGFDNTKVDSAFFAGTTIKSNFICGLGYGDPAKLFARSPRLSFDEACTLV
;
A
#
# COMPACT_ATOMS: atom_id res chain seq x y z
N MET A 1 -25.09 -14.60 -3.65
CA MET A 1 -24.23 -14.73 -4.85
C MET A 1 -23.26 -13.55 -4.86
N LEU A 2 -22.00 -13.78 -5.16
CA LEU A 2 -21.01 -12.70 -5.30
C LEU A 2 -21.43 -11.80 -6.49
N ASN A 3 -21.38 -10.48 -6.28
CA ASN A 3 -21.61 -9.51 -7.37
C ASN A 3 -20.46 -9.62 -8.39
N ASN A 4 -20.75 -10.17 -9.58
CA ASN A 4 -19.75 -10.35 -10.63
C ASN A 4 -19.13 -9.01 -11.09
N GLU A 5 -19.89 -7.93 -11.09
CA GLU A 5 -19.41 -6.59 -11.45
C GLU A 5 -18.34 -6.12 -10.46
N LEU A 6 -18.56 -6.33 -9.16
CA LEU A 6 -17.56 -6.00 -8.13
C LEU A 6 -16.28 -6.83 -8.29
N ILE A 7 -16.41 -8.12 -8.57
CA ILE A 7 -15.26 -9.01 -8.79
C ILE A 7 -14.47 -8.57 -10.04
N ASP A 8 -15.17 -8.19 -11.09
CA ASP A 8 -14.55 -7.67 -12.30
C ASP A 8 -13.78 -6.37 -12.02
N THR A 9 -14.38 -5.46 -11.27
CA THR A 9 -13.77 -4.17 -10.91
C THR A 9 -12.53 -4.36 -10.06
N ILE A 10 -12.58 -5.25 -9.08
CA ILE A 10 -11.48 -5.44 -8.11
C ILE A 10 -10.35 -6.30 -8.69
N PHE A 11 -10.68 -7.35 -9.47
CA PHE A 11 -9.72 -8.39 -9.89
C PHE A 11 -9.67 -8.63 -11.39
N ARG A 12 -10.77 -9.11 -12.02
CA ARG A 12 -10.70 -9.69 -13.35
C ARG A 12 -10.41 -8.65 -14.44
N LYS A 13 -11.04 -7.48 -14.37
CA LYS A 13 -10.85 -6.36 -15.32
C LYS A 13 -9.86 -5.32 -14.81
N ALA A 14 -9.54 -5.34 -13.52
CA ALA A 14 -8.59 -4.42 -12.92
C ALA A 14 -7.20 -4.51 -13.59
N ARG A 15 -6.55 -3.35 -13.71
CA ARG A 15 -5.22 -3.22 -14.31
C ARG A 15 -4.28 -2.42 -13.41
N SER A 16 -2.98 -2.60 -13.59
CA SER A 16 -1.97 -1.69 -13.04
C SER A 16 -1.69 -0.62 -14.09
N HIS A 17 -2.04 0.63 -13.77
CA HIS A 17 -1.94 1.74 -14.71
C HIS A 17 -0.54 2.38 -14.70
N ASN A 18 -0.10 2.83 -15.87
CA ASN A 18 1.20 3.46 -16.10
C ASN A 18 1.08 4.94 -16.49
N GLY A 19 -0.13 5.42 -16.71
CA GLY A 19 -0.45 6.80 -17.04
C GLY A 19 -1.86 7.15 -16.58
N TRP A 20 -2.17 8.43 -16.45
CA TRP A 20 -3.35 8.89 -15.74
C TRP A 20 -4.00 10.06 -16.47
N PHE A 21 -5.32 10.14 -16.36
CA PHE A 21 -6.04 11.36 -16.71
C PHE A 21 -5.80 12.45 -15.67
N SER A 22 -5.78 13.71 -16.11
CA SER A 22 -5.65 14.87 -15.22
C SER A 22 -6.99 15.16 -14.51
N LYS A 23 -7.43 14.20 -13.67
CA LYS A 23 -8.64 14.32 -12.86
C LYS A 23 -8.25 14.18 -11.39
N PRO A 24 -8.60 15.16 -10.52
CA PRO A 24 -8.18 15.15 -9.14
C PRO A 24 -8.84 14.00 -8.35
N VAL A 25 -8.15 13.56 -7.30
CA VAL A 25 -8.69 12.68 -6.26
C VAL A 25 -8.93 13.53 -5.01
N SER A 26 -10.14 13.48 -4.48
CA SER A 26 -10.56 14.27 -3.32
C SER A 26 -10.10 13.66 -2.00
N ASP A 27 -10.06 14.48 -0.93
CA ASP A 27 -9.80 14.02 0.43
C ASP A 27 -10.85 13.00 0.89
N ALA A 28 -12.11 13.22 0.53
CA ALA A 28 -13.20 12.32 0.85
C ALA A 28 -12.98 10.91 0.26
N GLN A 29 -12.50 10.82 -0.99
CA GLN A 29 -12.16 9.53 -1.60
C GLN A 29 -10.99 8.85 -0.88
N LEU A 30 -9.95 9.59 -0.48
CA LEU A 30 -8.83 9.02 0.27
C LEU A 30 -9.26 8.53 1.66
N GLN A 31 -10.15 9.27 2.33
CA GLN A 31 -10.74 8.86 3.61
C GLN A 31 -11.62 7.61 3.45
N GLU A 32 -12.42 7.52 2.39
CA GLU A 32 -13.24 6.36 2.07
C GLU A 32 -12.37 5.12 1.85
N ILE A 33 -11.32 5.24 1.05
CA ILE A 33 -10.36 4.15 0.80
C ILE A 33 -9.76 3.66 2.11
N TYR A 34 -9.30 4.56 2.98
CA TYR A 34 -8.80 4.20 4.30
C TYR A 34 -9.88 3.55 5.17
N GLY A 35 -11.11 4.10 5.14
CA GLY A 35 -12.27 3.57 5.84
C GLY A 35 -12.57 2.11 5.49
N LEU A 36 -12.37 1.71 4.22
CA LEU A 36 -12.53 0.34 3.74
C LEU A 36 -11.32 -0.53 4.08
N MET A 37 -10.11 -0.08 3.73
CA MET A 37 -8.90 -0.90 3.89
C MET A 37 -8.58 -1.27 5.33
N LYS A 38 -8.92 -0.42 6.29
CA LYS A 38 -8.63 -0.64 7.72
C LYS A 38 -9.31 -1.89 8.30
N TRP A 39 -10.35 -2.41 7.64
CA TRP A 39 -11.06 -3.61 8.07
C TRP A 39 -10.41 -4.91 7.59
N GLY A 40 -9.41 -4.82 6.73
CA GLY A 40 -8.61 -5.99 6.35
C GLY A 40 -7.84 -6.56 7.56
N PRO A 41 -7.86 -7.88 7.80
CA PRO A 41 -7.24 -8.48 8.98
C PRO A 41 -5.71 -8.36 8.96
N THR A 42 -5.13 -8.20 10.16
CA THR A 42 -3.69 -8.29 10.41
C THR A 42 -3.44 -9.16 11.64
N SER A 43 -2.23 -9.73 11.76
CA SER A 43 -1.85 -10.55 12.92
C SER A 43 -2.06 -9.75 14.21
N VAL A 44 -2.78 -10.31 15.18
CA VAL A 44 -3.14 -9.67 16.45
C VAL A 44 -3.67 -8.24 16.29
N ASN A 45 -4.35 -7.97 15.17
CA ASN A 45 -4.86 -6.64 14.79
C ASN A 45 -3.80 -5.52 14.83
N CYS A 46 -2.54 -5.84 14.51
CA CYS A 46 -1.39 -4.96 14.73
C CYS A 46 -1.37 -3.70 13.84
N SER A 47 -2.06 -3.72 12.71
CA SER A 47 -2.25 -2.56 11.81
C SER A 47 -1.01 -1.65 11.64
N PRO A 48 0.13 -2.17 11.19
CA PRO A 48 1.40 -1.45 11.18
C PRO A 48 1.51 -0.44 10.03
N ALA A 49 0.63 -0.47 9.04
CA ALA A 49 0.73 0.43 7.89
C ALA A 49 0.60 1.90 8.30
N ARG A 50 1.46 2.74 7.72
CA ARG A 50 1.39 4.20 7.75
C ARG A 50 1.45 4.68 6.31
N ILE A 51 0.53 5.54 5.93
CA ILE A 51 0.38 5.94 4.53
C ILE A 51 0.53 7.45 4.42
N VAL A 52 1.42 7.89 3.53
CA VAL A 52 1.53 9.28 3.10
C VAL A 52 0.94 9.40 1.70
N PHE A 53 -0.03 10.27 1.52
CA PHE A 53 -0.59 10.59 0.21
C PHE A 53 0.11 11.82 -0.37
N ALA A 54 1.12 11.57 -1.21
CA ALA A 54 1.87 12.62 -1.90
C ALA A 54 1.05 13.12 -3.12
N ARG A 55 0.57 14.37 -3.06
CA ARG A 55 -0.23 14.98 -4.13
C ARG A 55 0.22 16.40 -4.50
N SER A 56 0.85 17.13 -3.58
CA SER A 56 1.40 18.44 -3.91
C SER A 56 2.63 18.31 -4.82
N GLU A 57 2.89 19.34 -5.60
CA GLU A 57 4.09 19.38 -6.45
C GLU A 57 5.38 19.22 -5.63
N GLU A 58 5.43 19.83 -4.44
CA GLU A 58 6.59 19.71 -3.54
C GLU A 58 6.76 18.25 -3.07
N ALA A 59 5.72 17.58 -2.60
CA ALA A 59 5.80 16.20 -2.16
C ALA A 59 6.19 15.26 -3.30
N LYS A 60 5.64 15.47 -4.50
CA LYS A 60 6.02 14.70 -5.69
C LYS A 60 7.46 14.97 -6.12
N ALA A 61 7.94 16.22 -6.03
CA ALA A 61 9.33 16.56 -6.35
C ALA A 61 10.31 15.85 -5.39
N LYS A 62 9.99 15.78 -4.09
CA LYS A 62 10.76 14.99 -3.12
C LYS A 62 10.77 13.50 -3.48
N LEU A 63 9.60 12.93 -3.79
CA LEU A 63 9.47 11.51 -4.17
C LEU A 63 10.26 11.19 -5.45
N LYS A 64 10.22 12.08 -6.45
CA LYS A 64 10.89 11.89 -7.74
C LYS A 64 12.38 11.58 -7.59
N GLN A 65 13.06 12.16 -6.61
CA GLN A 65 14.50 11.97 -6.38
C GLN A 65 14.85 10.55 -5.92
N ALA A 66 13.86 9.81 -5.43
CA ALA A 66 14.02 8.44 -4.98
C ALA A 66 13.60 7.39 -6.02
N LEU A 67 12.85 7.78 -7.06
CA LEU A 67 12.28 6.84 -8.02
C LEU A 67 13.31 6.27 -8.98
N SER A 68 13.18 4.99 -9.30
CA SER A 68 13.85 4.40 -10.45
C SER A 68 13.33 5.03 -11.74
N PRO A 69 14.18 5.22 -12.78
CA PRO A 69 13.82 5.93 -14.02
C PRO A 69 12.50 5.48 -14.65
N GLY A 70 12.23 4.18 -14.68
CA GLY A 70 11.00 3.61 -15.26
C GLY A 70 9.71 3.89 -14.49
N ASN A 71 9.79 4.45 -13.27
CA ASN A 71 8.64 4.78 -12.45
C ASN A 71 8.34 6.28 -12.37
N ILE A 72 9.25 7.13 -12.90
CA ILE A 72 9.12 8.58 -12.77
C ILE A 72 7.82 9.08 -13.41
N ASP A 73 7.62 8.82 -14.69
CA ASP A 73 6.43 9.31 -15.39
C ASP A 73 5.14 8.77 -14.80
N LYS A 74 5.15 7.49 -14.45
CA LYS A 74 4.01 6.82 -13.83
C LYS A 74 3.62 7.46 -12.49
N ALA A 75 4.58 7.80 -11.65
CA ALA A 75 4.33 8.43 -10.36
C ALA A 75 4.00 9.92 -10.50
N MET A 76 4.73 10.65 -11.36
CA MET A 76 4.57 12.10 -11.50
C MET A 76 3.25 12.50 -12.15
N THR A 77 2.72 11.68 -13.08
CA THR A 77 1.44 11.93 -13.73
C THR A 77 0.23 11.47 -12.90
N ALA A 78 0.42 10.61 -11.89
CA ALA A 78 -0.67 10.19 -11.00
C ALA A 78 -1.21 11.39 -10.19
N PRO A 79 -2.54 11.56 -10.04
CA PRO A 79 -3.11 12.60 -9.18
C PRO A 79 -2.62 12.51 -7.74
N VAL A 80 -2.48 11.29 -7.21
CA VAL A 80 -1.95 11.01 -5.87
C VAL A 80 -1.01 9.81 -5.95
N VAL A 81 0.07 9.84 -5.18
CA VAL A 81 0.90 8.65 -4.91
C VAL A 81 0.80 8.31 -3.44
N ALA A 82 0.24 7.14 -3.13
CA ALA A 82 0.26 6.59 -1.78
C ALA A 82 1.64 5.97 -1.52
N ILE A 83 2.34 6.48 -0.52
CA ILE A 83 3.59 5.92 0.00
C ILE A 83 3.20 5.03 1.18
N VAL A 84 3.26 3.73 1.00
CA VAL A 84 2.92 2.76 2.04
C VAL A 84 4.18 2.47 2.84
N GLY A 85 4.16 2.85 4.10
CA GLY A 85 5.19 2.53 5.09
C GLY A 85 4.71 1.49 6.09
N TYR A 86 5.64 0.98 6.88
CA TYR A 86 5.38 0.10 8.00
C TYR A 86 6.10 0.61 9.26
N ASP A 87 5.34 0.71 10.34
CA ASP A 87 5.83 1.15 11.64
C ASP A 87 6.47 -0.03 12.37
N THR A 88 7.79 0.01 12.58
CA THR A 88 8.51 -1.06 13.27
C THR A 88 8.17 -1.14 14.76
N HIS A 89 7.61 -0.06 15.33
CA HIS A 89 7.13 0.01 16.72
C HIS A 89 5.60 -0.08 16.83
N PHE A 90 4.94 -0.70 15.84
CA PHE A 90 3.48 -0.91 15.83
C PHE A 90 2.95 -1.49 17.14
N TYR A 91 3.76 -2.27 17.83
CA TYR A 91 3.39 -2.97 19.06
C TYR A 91 3.03 -2.01 20.21
N GLU A 92 3.47 -0.77 20.15
CA GLU A 92 3.05 0.25 21.13
C GLU A 92 1.54 0.55 21.08
N LYS A 93 0.90 0.26 19.93
CA LYS A 93 -0.55 0.41 19.76
C LYS A 93 -1.36 -0.84 20.11
N LEU A 94 -0.71 -1.99 20.35
CA LEU A 94 -1.42 -3.25 20.67
C LEU A 94 -2.34 -3.16 21.89
N PRO A 95 -2.00 -2.46 23.00
CA PRO A 95 -2.94 -2.32 24.10
C PRO A 95 -4.27 -1.68 23.68
N GLN A 96 -4.27 -0.78 22.69
CA GLN A 96 -5.46 -0.17 22.11
C GLN A 96 -6.13 -1.07 21.06
N LEU A 97 -5.33 -1.68 20.20
CA LEU A 97 -5.83 -2.41 19.02
C LEU A 97 -6.21 -3.86 19.32
N PHE A 98 -5.65 -4.42 20.41
CA PHE A 98 -5.88 -5.81 20.85
C PHE A 98 -6.17 -5.84 22.37
N PRO A 99 -7.22 -5.15 22.84
CA PRO A 99 -7.47 -4.88 24.26
C PRO A 99 -7.77 -6.12 25.10
N HIS A 100 -8.25 -7.20 24.50
CA HIS A 100 -8.54 -8.45 25.21
C HIS A 100 -7.27 -9.24 25.60
N ASN A 101 -6.10 -8.89 25.07
CA ASN A 101 -4.81 -9.42 25.52
C ASN A 101 -3.68 -8.39 25.31
N PRO A 102 -3.61 -7.34 26.15
CA PRO A 102 -2.59 -6.28 26.00
C PRO A 102 -1.16 -6.79 26.22
N ALA A 103 -0.98 -7.94 26.87
CA ALA A 103 0.33 -8.56 27.08
C ALA A 103 1.01 -9.01 25.76
N VAL A 104 0.26 -9.14 24.66
CA VAL A 104 0.81 -9.44 23.34
C VAL A 104 1.89 -8.42 22.91
N LYS A 105 1.83 -7.18 23.39
CA LYS A 105 2.87 -6.18 23.17
C LYS A 105 4.27 -6.72 23.50
N THR A 106 4.40 -7.45 24.59
CA THR A 106 5.70 -7.99 25.06
C THR A 106 6.33 -9.01 24.10
N TRP A 107 5.55 -9.55 23.14
CA TRP A 107 6.09 -10.47 22.13
C TRP A 107 7.05 -9.78 21.16
N PHE A 108 6.93 -8.46 21.02
CA PHE A 108 7.65 -7.64 20.06
C PHE A 108 8.62 -6.65 20.71
N GLU A 109 8.57 -6.48 22.02
CA GLU A 109 9.34 -5.51 22.77
C GLU A 109 10.75 -6.06 23.12
N GLY A 110 11.76 -5.19 23.01
CA GLY A 110 13.15 -5.47 23.39
C GLY A 110 14.05 -5.84 22.21
N ASP A 111 15.34 -5.56 22.36
CA ASP A 111 16.34 -5.62 21.29
C ASP A 111 16.42 -7.00 20.62
N ALA A 112 16.32 -8.07 21.40
CA ALA A 112 16.35 -9.45 20.87
C ALA A 112 15.17 -9.77 19.93
N LYS A 113 14.13 -8.96 19.91
CA LYS A 113 12.90 -9.15 19.13
C LYS A 113 12.74 -8.17 17.97
N THR A 114 13.68 -7.26 17.78
CA THR A 114 13.63 -6.22 16.76
C THR A 114 13.38 -6.80 15.35
N MET A 115 14.10 -7.83 14.97
CA MET A 115 13.94 -8.49 13.67
C MET A 115 12.56 -9.15 13.52
N PHE A 116 12.03 -9.76 14.58
CA PHE A 116 10.70 -10.35 14.57
C PHE A 116 9.61 -9.28 14.45
N ALA A 117 9.75 -8.18 15.19
CA ALA A 117 8.83 -7.04 15.10
C ALA A 117 8.86 -6.42 13.69
N GLU A 118 10.05 -6.18 13.14
CA GLU A 118 10.20 -5.61 11.79
C GLU A 118 9.60 -6.53 10.71
N THR A 119 9.88 -7.83 10.76
CA THR A 119 9.31 -8.82 9.83
C THR A 119 7.79 -8.86 9.94
N THR A 120 7.24 -8.78 11.15
CA THR A 120 5.80 -8.75 11.39
C THR A 120 5.19 -7.45 10.84
N ALA A 121 5.83 -6.30 11.08
CA ALA A 121 5.40 -5.01 10.56
C ALA A 121 5.38 -5.00 9.02
N PHE A 122 6.48 -5.42 8.40
CA PHE A 122 6.58 -5.49 6.94
C PHE A 122 5.50 -6.38 6.31
N ARG A 123 5.35 -7.62 6.82
CA ARG A 123 4.35 -8.58 6.32
C ARG A 123 2.94 -8.03 6.41
N ASN A 124 2.55 -7.47 7.56
CA ASN A 124 1.20 -6.99 7.79
C ASN A 124 0.92 -5.66 7.10
N ALA A 125 1.90 -4.77 6.98
CA ALA A 125 1.74 -3.55 6.17
C ALA A 125 1.62 -3.88 4.67
N THR A 126 2.27 -4.94 4.18
CA THR A 126 2.10 -5.42 2.81
C THR A 126 0.67 -5.93 2.57
N LEU A 127 0.09 -6.68 3.54
CA LEU A 127 -1.33 -7.05 3.50
C LEU A 127 -2.24 -5.81 3.45
N GLN A 128 -2.00 -4.84 4.34
CA GLN A 128 -2.78 -3.59 4.34
C GLN A 128 -2.62 -2.79 3.03
N GLY A 129 -1.42 -2.81 2.44
CA GLY A 129 -1.20 -2.23 1.11
C GLY A 129 -1.99 -2.94 0.00
N ALA A 130 -2.16 -4.26 0.09
CA ALA A 130 -3.05 -4.99 -0.81
C ALA A 130 -4.53 -4.60 -0.59
N TYR A 131 -4.95 -4.44 0.67
CA TYR A 131 -6.30 -3.93 0.98
C TYR A 131 -6.51 -2.50 0.47
N LEU A 132 -5.48 -1.63 0.52
CA LEU A 132 -5.53 -0.30 -0.09
C LEU A 132 -5.84 -0.37 -1.58
N ILE A 133 -5.18 -1.26 -2.32
CA ILE A 133 -5.39 -1.44 -3.76
C ILE A 133 -6.82 -1.92 -4.04
N VAL A 134 -7.31 -2.90 -3.27
CA VAL A 134 -8.68 -3.42 -3.39
C VAL A 134 -9.71 -2.34 -3.07
N ALA A 135 -9.50 -1.60 -1.96
CA ALA A 135 -10.39 -0.53 -1.53
C ALA A 135 -10.43 0.63 -2.54
N ALA A 136 -9.28 1.03 -3.10
CA ALA A 136 -9.21 2.08 -4.10
C ALA A 136 -10.01 1.70 -5.36
N ARG A 137 -9.88 0.46 -5.84
CA ARG A 137 -10.67 -0.05 -6.97
C ARG A 137 -12.17 -0.10 -6.66
N ALA A 138 -12.54 -0.53 -5.45
CA ALA A 138 -13.93 -0.54 -5.00
C ALA A 138 -14.52 0.88 -4.93
N ALA A 139 -13.71 1.88 -4.58
CA ALA A 139 -14.06 3.30 -4.57
C ALA A 139 -13.98 3.98 -5.96
N GLY A 140 -13.79 3.22 -7.04
CA GLY A 140 -13.77 3.71 -8.42
C GLY A 140 -12.48 4.40 -8.86
N LEU A 141 -11.37 4.15 -8.17
CA LEU A 141 -10.04 4.58 -8.58
C LEU A 141 -9.22 3.44 -9.17
N ASP A 142 -8.36 3.77 -10.12
CA ASP A 142 -7.33 2.87 -10.62
C ASP A 142 -6.07 2.95 -9.78
N CYS A 143 -5.27 1.88 -9.86
CA CYS A 143 -4.05 1.71 -9.09
C CYS A 143 -2.84 1.44 -9.98
N GLY A 144 -1.69 1.97 -9.58
CA GLY A 144 -0.41 1.69 -10.21
C GLY A 144 0.67 1.41 -9.18
N PRO A 145 0.74 0.17 -8.60
CA PRO A 145 1.76 -0.17 -7.62
C PRO A 145 3.15 -0.21 -8.23
N MET A 146 4.15 0.19 -7.44
CA MET A 146 5.56 0.27 -7.82
C MET A 146 6.45 -0.04 -6.61
N SER A 147 7.54 -0.78 -6.85
CA SER A 147 8.58 -1.07 -5.85
C SER A 147 9.97 -0.57 -6.28
N GLY A 148 10.08 -0.01 -7.49
CA GLY A 148 11.34 0.51 -8.03
C GLY A 148 11.60 1.94 -7.52
N PHE A 149 12.17 2.05 -6.32
CA PHE A 149 12.64 3.29 -5.70
C PHE A 149 13.70 3.00 -4.63
N ASP A 150 14.40 4.03 -4.20
CA ASP A 150 15.37 3.99 -3.11
C ASP A 150 14.65 4.21 -1.77
N ASN A 151 14.52 3.14 -0.97
CA ASN A 151 13.87 3.19 0.34
C ASN A 151 14.53 4.21 1.28
N THR A 152 15.87 4.29 1.31
CA THR A 152 16.58 5.22 2.20
C THR A 152 16.22 6.66 1.91
N LYS A 153 16.11 7.02 0.62
CA LYS A 153 15.71 8.36 0.21
C LYS A 153 14.25 8.66 0.54
N VAL A 154 13.35 7.69 0.34
CA VAL A 154 11.93 7.84 0.71
C VAL A 154 11.79 7.99 2.21
N ASP A 155 12.46 7.15 3.00
CA ASP A 155 12.41 7.20 4.47
C ASP A 155 12.92 8.56 4.99
N SER A 156 14.04 9.04 4.43
CA SER A 156 14.58 10.36 4.79
C SER A 156 13.64 11.52 4.42
N ALA A 157 12.93 11.41 3.29
CA ALA A 157 12.07 12.48 2.79
C ALA A 157 10.69 12.54 3.46
N PHE A 158 10.15 11.40 3.90
CA PHE A 158 8.75 11.27 4.34
C PHE A 158 8.57 10.71 5.74
N PHE A 159 9.57 10.02 6.29
CA PHE A 159 9.49 9.32 7.57
C PHE A 159 10.64 9.67 8.53
N ALA A 160 11.42 10.72 8.22
CA ALA A 160 12.52 11.13 9.07
C ALA A 160 12.10 11.37 10.52
N GLY A 161 12.88 10.87 11.47
CA GLY A 161 12.61 11.00 12.90
C GLY A 161 11.49 10.10 13.43
N THR A 162 11.03 9.14 12.63
CA THR A 162 10.00 8.16 13.02
C THR A 162 10.54 6.73 12.99
N THR A 163 9.73 5.78 13.46
CA THR A 163 10.01 4.33 13.39
C THR A 163 9.46 3.68 12.10
N ILE A 164 9.05 4.51 11.13
CA ILE A 164 8.41 4.04 9.91
C ILE A 164 9.46 3.86 8.82
N LYS A 165 9.37 2.74 8.09
CA LYS A 165 10.14 2.43 6.91
C LYS A 165 9.22 2.27 5.69
N SER A 166 9.66 2.67 4.52
CA SER A 166 8.89 2.51 3.28
C SER A 166 8.81 1.06 2.82
N ASN A 167 7.65 0.65 2.33
CA ASN A 167 7.36 -0.67 1.78
C ASN A 167 7.28 -0.63 0.25
N PHE A 168 6.22 -0.05 -0.27
CA PHE A 168 6.02 0.19 -1.70
C PHE A 168 5.21 1.48 -1.90
N ILE A 169 5.13 1.95 -3.15
CA ILE A 169 4.31 3.11 -3.50
C ILE A 169 3.22 2.70 -4.50
N CYS A 170 2.12 3.45 -4.53
CA CYS A 170 1.01 3.19 -5.43
C CYS A 170 0.43 4.49 -5.99
N GLY A 171 0.50 4.67 -7.30
CA GLY A 171 -0.26 5.71 -7.97
C GLY A 171 -1.75 5.43 -7.84
N LEU A 172 -2.53 6.46 -7.50
CA LEU A 172 -3.99 6.43 -7.37
C LEU A 172 -4.59 7.53 -8.25
N GLY A 173 -5.65 7.19 -8.97
CA GLY A 173 -6.32 8.14 -9.84
C GLY A 173 -7.22 7.47 -10.86
N TYR A 174 -7.39 8.10 -12.00
CA TYR A 174 -8.17 7.60 -13.13
C TYR A 174 -7.19 7.23 -14.26
N GLY A 175 -7.00 5.95 -14.47
CA GLY A 175 -6.00 5.43 -15.38
C GLY A 175 -6.33 5.68 -16.85
N ASP A 176 -5.32 6.02 -17.64
CA ASP A 176 -5.43 6.14 -19.10
C ASP A 176 -5.29 4.75 -19.74
N PRO A 177 -6.34 4.20 -20.37
CA PRO A 177 -6.28 2.90 -21.02
C PRO A 177 -5.26 2.83 -22.17
N ALA A 178 -4.96 3.96 -22.81
CA ALA A 178 -4.00 4.03 -23.90
C ALA A 178 -2.54 3.80 -23.44
N LYS A 179 -2.30 3.90 -22.13
CA LYS A 179 -0.99 3.66 -21.52
C LYS A 179 -0.84 2.26 -20.92
N LEU A 180 -1.83 1.39 -21.10
CA LEU A 180 -1.77 0.01 -20.62
C LEU A 180 -0.95 -0.87 -21.56
N PHE A 181 -0.12 -1.73 -20.97
CA PHE A 181 0.47 -2.84 -21.68
C PHE A 181 -0.54 -3.99 -21.84
N ALA A 182 -0.23 -4.99 -22.68
CA ALA A 182 -0.98 -6.23 -22.70
C ALA A 182 -0.99 -6.87 -21.31
N ARG A 183 -2.07 -7.61 -20.97
CA ARG A 183 -2.14 -8.32 -19.70
C ARG A 183 -1.11 -9.43 -19.66
N SER A 184 -0.21 -9.38 -18.68
CA SER A 184 0.75 -10.46 -18.42
C SER A 184 0.03 -11.72 -17.93
N PRO A 185 0.55 -12.92 -18.27
CA PRO A 185 0.01 -14.19 -17.78
C PRO A 185 0.14 -14.31 -16.26
N ARG A 186 -0.53 -15.29 -15.71
CA ARG A 186 -0.40 -15.75 -14.32
C ARG A 186 -0.09 -17.24 -14.34
N LEU A 187 0.53 -17.70 -13.27
CA LEU A 187 0.71 -19.13 -13.04
C LEU A 187 -0.66 -19.82 -12.99
N SER A 188 -0.72 -21.05 -13.49
CA SER A 188 -1.87 -21.94 -13.28
C SER A 188 -2.01 -22.30 -11.79
N PHE A 189 -3.17 -22.87 -11.44
CA PHE A 189 -3.40 -23.34 -10.07
C PHE A 189 -2.32 -24.37 -9.65
N ASP A 190 -2.02 -25.32 -10.52
CA ASP A 190 -1.10 -26.43 -10.22
C ASP A 190 0.38 -25.97 -10.13
N GLU A 191 0.74 -24.86 -10.78
CA GLU A 191 2.07 -24.24 -10.63
C GLU A 191 2.21 -23.43 -9.33
N ALA A 192 1.10 -22.89 -8.82
CA ALA A 192 1.12 -21.97 -7.68
C ALA A 192 0.64 -22.60 -6.38
N CYS A 193 -0.14 -23.69 -6.45
CA CYS A 193 -0.84 -24.29 -5.32
C CYS A 193 -0.61 -25.81 -5.26
N THR A 194 -0.57 -26.34 -4.07
CA THR A 194 -0.51 -27.78 -3.82
C THR A 194 -1.66 -28.17 -2.87
N LEU A 195 -2.41 -29.21 -3.22
CA LEU A 195 -3.39 -29.84 -2.35
C LEU A 195 -2.70 -30.98 -1.61
N VAL A 196 -2.74 -30.99 -0.28
CA VAL A 196 -2.14 -31.99 0.60
C VAL A 196 -3.18 -32.57 1.54
#